data_a646aae18c154c565e84bdc9708b6d2e
#
_entry.id   a646aae18c154c565e84bdc9708b6d2e
#
_cell.length_a   1.000
_cell.length_b   1.000
_cell.length_c   1.000
_cell.angle_alpha   90.00
_cell.angle_beta   90.00
_cell.angle_gamma   90.00
#
_symmetry.space_group_name_H-M   'P 1'
#
loop_
_entity.id
_entity.type
_entity.pdbx_description
1 polymer ?
#
loop_
_entity_poly.entity_id
_entity_poly.type
_entity_poly.pdbx_seq_one_letter_code
_entity_poly.pdbx_strand_id
1 'polypeptide(L)'
;MIQDVLTRFEQYNKEMSPLGDAMDGTKLQAQLQQYKRIRITGNYILPTDIVLYEGMTLLIDQAVVSMAGNIALRGGELHISNSRLVRTSNSHRAGINVHQCGSRVLIENSVIDCAYYGMFLRAEDGVVSVADSTIVRTTKGAAIRFWGERIHVIRCHFRDCYSAESGGALMLRGGQGVVCDNVFEQCEAERGAAIYLSCDIDVTHCTYHECV
;
A
#
# COMPACT_ATOMS: atom_id res chain seq x y z
N MET A 1 -1.58 -4.54 19.64
CA MET A 1 -2.31 -4.38 18.36
C MET A 1 -1.40 -4.53 17.15
N ILE A 2 -0.34 -3.71 16.97
CA ILE A 2 0.65 -3.91 15.89
C ILE A 2 1.39 -5.24 16.06
N GLN A 3 1.79 -5.58 17.29
CA GLN A 3 2.44 -6.83 17.65
C GLN A 3 1.58 -8.06 17.26
N ASP A 4 0.27 -7.98 17.40
CA ASP A 4 -0.69 -9.03 17.04
C ASP A 4 -0.78 -9.25 15.53
N VAL A 5 -0.66 -8.17 14.75
CA VAL A 5 -0.63 -8.22 13.29
C VAL A 5 0.70 -8.82 12.83
N LEU A 6 1.82 -8.42 13.42
CA LEU A 6 3.15 -8.94 13.11
C LEU A 6 3.29 -10.43 13.49
N THR A 7 2.74 -10.84 14.64
CA THR A 7 2.76 -12.26 15.06
C THR A 7 1.96 -13.14 14.09
N ARG A 8 0.81 -12.68 13.62
CA ARG A 8 0.05 -13.38 12.56
C ARG A 8 0.83 -13.47 11.25
N PHE A 9 1.57 -12.43 10.92
CA PHE A 9 2.41 -12.40 9.73
C PHE A 9 3.52 -13.46 9.76
N GLU A 10 4.23 -13.62 10.88
CA GLU A 10 5.24 -14.67 11.05
C GLU A 10 4.66 -16.09 10.95
N GLN A 11 3.45 -16.28 11.42
CA GLN A 11 2.74 -17.55 11.33
C GLN A 11 2.33 -17.88 9.89
N TYR A 12 1.87 -16.88 9.13
CA TYR A 12 1.54 -17.05 7.71
C TYR A 12 2.76 -17.33 6.83
N ASN A 13 3.91 -16.75 7.12
CA ASN A 13 5.16 -16.99 6.37
C ASN A 13 5.63 -18.44 6.42
N LYS A 14 5.31 -19.20 7.48
CA LYS A 14 5.69 -20.60 7.64
C LYS A 14 4.83 -21.58 6.83
N GLU A 15 3.64 -21.17 6.41
CA GLU A 15 2.64 -22.06 5.79
C GLU A 15 2.55 -21.91 4.27
N MET A 16 3.28 -20.97 3.66
CA MET A 16 3.18 -20.68 2.23
C MET A 16 4.27 -21.34 1.41
N SER A 17 3.89 -22.05 0.37
CA SER A 17 4.84 -22.57 -0.62
C SER A 17 5.45 -21.42 -1.43
N PRO A 18 6.78 -21.37 -1.62
CA PRO A 18 7.40 -20.41 -2.51
C PRO A 18 6.97 -20.65 -3.96
N LEU A 19 6.58 -19.59 -4.64
CA LEU A 19 6.40 -19.60 -6.09
C LEU A 19 7.74 -19.32 -6.77
N GLY A 20 8.06 -20.10 -7.78
CA GLY A 20 9.28 -19.91 -8.57
C GLY A 20 9.28 -18.62 -9.40
N ASP A 21 10.45 -18.28 -9.91
CA ASP A 21 10.75 -17.06 -10.63
C ASP A 21 9.83 -16.78 -11.81
N ALA A 22 9.51 -15.50 -12.01
CA ALA A 22 8.85 -14.90 -13.16
C ALA A 22 7.52 -15.54 -13.60
N MET A 23 6.46 -15.24 -12.88
CA MET A 23 5.10 -15.53 -13.33
C MET A 23 4.48 -14.34 -14.07
N ASP A 24 3.77 -14.64 -15.14
CA ASP A 24 2.88 -13.71 -15.80
C ASP A 24 1.63 -13.46 -14.94
N GLY A 25 1.15 -12.22 -14.84
CA GLY A 25 0.05 -11.82 -13.97
C GLY A 25 -1.26 -12.59 -14.20
N THR A 26 -1.47 -13.11 -15.43
CA THR A 26 -2.61 -13.97 -15.75
C THR A 26 -2.51 -15.32 -15.04
N LYS A 27 -1.33 -15.87 -14.92
CA LYS A 27 -1.09 -17.10 -14.15
C LYS A 27 -1.23 -16.88 -12.66
N LEU A 28 -0.80 -15.72 -12.15
CA LEU A 28 -0.95 -15.36 -10.75
C LEU A 28 -2.44 -15.33 -10.34
N GLN A 29 -3.31 -14.72 -11.14
CA GLN A 29 -4.74 -14.69 -10.84
C GLN A 29 -5.36 -16.09 -10.81
N ALA A 30 -5.01 -16.95 -11.76
CA ALA A 30 -5.49 -18.34 -11.79
C ALA A 30 -5.02 -19.13 -10.56
N GLN A 31 -3.78 -18.94 -10.18
CA GLN A 31 -3.22 -19.61 -8.99
C GLN A 31 -3.85 -19.10 -7.68
N LEU A 32 -4.10 -17.79 -7.55
CA LEU A 32 -4.83 -17.24 -6.41
C LEU A 32 -6.25 -17.85 -6.30
N GLN A 33 -6.91 -18.08 -7.43
CA GLN A 33 -8.21 -18.77 -7.44
C GLN A 33 -8.12 -20.21 -6.96
N GLN A 34 -7.05 -20.90 -7.34
CA GLN A 34 -6.84 -22.32 -7.00
C GLN A 34 -6.35 -22.50 -5.56
N TYR A 35 -5.28 -21.79 -5.18
CA TYR A 35 -4.57 -22.05 -3.91
C TYR A 35 -4.97 -21.11 -2.77
N LYS A 36 -5.69 -20.04 -3.06
CA LYS A 36 -6.15 -19.01 -2.12
C LYS A 36 -5.01 -18.20 -1.45
N ARG A 37 -3.82 -18.76 -1.29
CA ARG A 37 -2.67 -18.13 -0.67
C ARG A 37 -1.45 -18.30 -1.54
N ILE A 38 -0.76 -17.18 -1.86
CA ILE A 38 0.41 -17.18 -2.75
C ILE A 38 1.47 -16.24 -2.19
N ARG A 39 2.72 -16.68 -2.26
CA ARG A 39 3.89 -15.86 -1.95
C ARG A 39 4.68 -15.59 -3.23
N ILE A 40 5.08 -14.32 -3.39
CA ILE A 40 6.01 -13.85 -4.43
C ILE A 40 7.32 -13.48 -3.76
N THR A 41 8.44 -13.97 -4.29
CA THR A 41 9.80 -13.60 -3.87
C THR A 41 10.65 -13.32 -5.12
N GLY A 42 11.80 -12.65 -4.94
CA GLY A 42 12.71 -12.33 -6.04
C GLY A 42 12.16 -11.27 -7.01
N ASN A 43 12.54 -11.34 -8.28
CA ASN A 43 12.13 -10.37 -9.30
C ASN A 43 10.82 -10.79 -9.95
N TYR A 44 9.83 -9.89 -9.96
CA TYR A 44 8.51 -10.19 -10.50
C TYR A 44 7.98 -9.04 -11.36
N ILE A 45 7.30 -9.37 -12.43
CA ILE A 45 6.58 -8.41 -13.27
C ILE A 45 5.08 -8.67 -13.14
N LEU A 46 4.32 -7.66 -12.70
CA LEU A 46 2.85 -7.68 -12.67
C LEU A 46 2.33 -6.88 -13.88
N PRO A 47 2.07 -7.53 -15.03
CA PRO A 47 1.72 -6.83 -16.26
C PRO A 47 0.24 -6.42 -16.30
N THR A 48 -0.63 -7.11 -15.58
CA THR A 48 -2.09 -6.93 -15.59
C THR A 48 -2.65 -6.79 -14.20
N ASP A 49 -3.88 -6.31 -14.11
CA ASP A 49 -4.59 -6.19 -12.85
C ASP A 49 -4.85 -7.58 -12.24
N ILE A 50 -4.75 -7.66 -10.91
CA ILE A 50 -5.18 -8.83 -10.14
C ILE A 50 -6.23 -8.44 -9.10
N VAL A 51 -7.09 -9.39 -8.73
CA VAL A 51 -8.14 -9.17 -7.75
C VAL A 51 -8.04 -10.20 -6.63
N LEU A 52 -7.96 -9.72 -5.39
CA LEU A 52 -7.96 -10.54 -4.18
C LEU A 52 -9.37 -10.53 -3.58
N TYR A 53 -10.07 -11.65 -3.70
CA TYR A 53 -11.37 -11.86 -3.10
C TYR A 53 -11.25 -12.38 -1.66
N GLU A 54 -12.36 -12.45 -0.96
CA GLU A 54 -12.44 -13.03 0.39
C GLU A 54 -11.77 -14.41 0.46
N GLY A 55 -10.96 -14.61 1.49
CA GLY A 55 -10.16 -15.81 1.68
C GLY A 55 -8.90 -15.91 0.80
N MET A 56 -8.65 -14.94 -0.09
CA MET A 56 -7.40 -14.89 -0.86
C MET A 56 -6.36 -14.04 -0.14
N THR A 57 -5.13 -14.52 -0.08
CA THR A 57 -3.98 -13.78 0.46
C THR A 57 -2.84 -13.77 -0.54
N LEU A 58 -2.31 -12.59 -0.83
CA LEU A 58 -1.06 -12.41 -1.56
C LEU A 58 0.01 -11.86 -0.63
N LEU A 59 1.11 -12.59 -0.52
CA LEU A 59 2.30 -12.15 0.18
C LEU A 59 3.39 -11.81 -0.84
N ILE A 60 3.90 -10.58 -0.77
CA ILE A 60 5.07 -10.12 -1.54
C ILE A 60 6.18 -9.90 -0.52
N ASP A 61 7.17 -10.78 -0.52
CA ASP A 61 8.24 -10.77 0.49
C ASP A 61 9.61 -10.96 -0.14
N GLN A 62 10.57 -10.14 0.26
CA GLN A 62 11.93 -10.13 -0.30
C GLN A 62 11.91 -10.07 -1.84
N ALA A 63 11.04 -9.22 -2.40
CA ALA A 63 10.78 -9.15 -3.83
C ALA A 63 11.03 -7.76 -4.42
N VAL A 64 11.37 -7.73 -5.69
CA VAL A 64 11.34 -6.51 -6.52
C VAL A 64 10.24 -6.68 -7.55
N VAL A 65 9.17 -5.91 -7.42
CA VAL A 65 7.97 -6.03 -8.26
C VAL A 65 7.83 -4.82 -9.17
N SER A 66 7.86 -5.06 -10.47
CA SER A 66 7.53 -4.06 -11.51
C SER A 66 6.03 -4.12 -11.80
N MET A 67 5.29 -3.06 -11.46
CA MET A 67 3.83 -3.02 -11.54
C MET A 67 3.35 -2.18 -12.73
N ALA A 68 2.92 -2.84 -13.80
CA ALA A 68 2.13 -2.22 -14.87
C ALA A 68 0.62 -2.32 -14.56
N GLY A 69 0.20 -3.43 -13.96
CA GLY A 69 -1.15 -3.64 -13.45
C GLY A 69 -1.37 -3.11 -12.04
N ASN A 70 -2.59 -3.27 -11.55
CA ASN A 70 -3.01 -2.85 -10.20
C ASN A 70 -3.42 -4.07 -9.37
N ILE A 71 -3.40 -3.92 -8.06
CA ILE A 71 -3.92 -4.93 -7.12
C ILE A 71 -5.22 -4.39 -6.53
N ALA A 72 -6.34 -5.07 -6.77
CA ALA A 72 -7.63 -4.73 -6.22
C ALA A 72 -8.03 -5.72 -5.11
N LEU A 73 -8.50 -5.22 -3.97
CA LEU A 73 -8.97 -6.05 -2.85
C LEU A 73 -10.49 -5.95 -2.73
N ARG A 74 -11.13 -7.11 -2.73
CA ARG A 74 -12.57 -7.31 -2.51
C ARG A 74 -12.79 -8.35 -1.41
N GLY A 75 -12.38 -8.02 -0.19
CA GLY A 75 -12.40 -8.91 0.96
C GLY A 75 -11.13 -9.73 1.17
N GLY A 76 -10.14 -9.62 0.28
CA GLY A 76 -8.86 -10.33 0.37
C GLY A 76 -7.80 -9.60 1.19
N GLU A 77 -6.64 -10.23 1.33
CA GLU A 77 -5.50 -9.72 2.09
C GLU A 77 -4.26 -9.55 1.20
N LEU A 78 -3.57 -8.43 1.36
CA LEU A 78 -2.29 -8.14 0.73
C LEU A 78 -1.25 -7.82 1.80
N HIS A 79 -0.17 -8.57 1.79
CA HIS A 79 0.97 -8.32 2.67
C HIS A 79 2.21 -8.04 1.80
N ILE A 80 2.91 -6.97 2.10
CA ILE A 80 4.16 -6.57 1.42
C ILE A 80 5.23 -6.36 2.49
N SER A 81 6.30 -7.12 2.43
CA SER A 81 7.40 -7.01 3.38
C SER A 81 8.75 -7.07 2.70
N ASN A 82 9.72 -6.34 3.25
CA ASN A 82 11.12 -6.37 2.81
C ASN A 82 11.28 -6.25 1.28
N SER A 83 10.40 -5.50 0.63
CA SER A 83 10.23 -5.52 -0.82
C SER A 83 10.33 -4.14 -1.45
N ARG A 84 10.58 -4.11 -2.76
CA ARG A 84 10.52 -2.90 -3.56
C ARG A 84 9.46 -3.04 -4.66
N LEU A 85 8.47 -2.17 -4.65
CA LEU A 85 7.47 -2.08 -5.70
C LEU A 85 7.73 -0.83 -6.53
N VAL A 86 7.80 -1.00 -7.86
CA VAL A 86 8.00 0.11 -8.79
C VAL A 86 6.84 0.13 -9.79
N ARG A 87 6.14 1.24 -9.90
CA ARG A 87 5.13 1.42 -10.95
C ARG A 87 5.81 1.68 -12.28
N THR A 88 5.31 1.00 -13.32
CA THR A 88 5.87 1.08 -14.67
C THR A 88 4.85 1.55 -15.71
N SER A 89 3.60 1.84 -15.30
CA SER A 89 2.55 2.33 -16.19
C SER A 89 1.80 3.51 -15.62
N ASN A 90 1.38 4.42 -16.49
CA ASN A 90 0.57 5.60 -16.16
C ASN A 90 -0.92 5.22 -16.12
N SER A 91 -1.35 4.55 -15.07
CA SER A 91 -2.77 4.27 -14.83
C SER A 91 -3.41 5.40 -14.03
N HIS A 92 -4.68 5.74 -14.35
CA HIS A 92 -5.48 6.66 -13.53
C HIS A 92 -5.91 6.03 -12.19
N ARG A 93 -5.72 4.73 -12.01
CA ARG A 93 -6.02 4.01 -10.78
C ARG A 93 -4.82 4.02 -9.85
N ALA A 94 -5.06 3.90 -8.55
CA ALA A 94 -4.00 3.62 -7.60
C ALA A 94 -3.36 2.25 -7.85
N GLY A 95 -2.10 2.07 -7.48
CA GLY A 95 -1.42 0.78 -7.58
C GLY A 95 -2.13 -0.31 -6.77
N ILE A 96 -2.65 0.06 -5.60
CA ILE A 96 -3.46 -0.81 -4.74
C ILE A 96 -4.81 -0.13 -4.51
N ASN A 97 -5.90 -0.87 -4.72
CA ASN A 97 -7.28 -0.38 -4.53
C ASN A 97 -8.04 -1.30 -3.59
N VAL A 98 -8.53 -0.77 -2.49
CA VAL A 98 -9.33 -1.48 -1.48
C VAL A 98 -10.78 -1.01 -1.60
N HIS A 99 -11.67 -1.89 -2.03
CA HIS A 99 -13.05 -1.54 -2.38
C HIS A 99 -14.11 -2.15 -1.48
N GLN A 100 -13.75 -3.06 -0.57
CA GLN A 100 -14.73 -3.81 0.19
C GLN A 100 -14.27 -4.01 1.63
N CYS A 101 -15.21 -3.99 2.56
CA CYS A 101 -15.01 -4.36 3.96
C CYS A 101 -14.39 -5.77 4.09
N GLY A 102 -13.67 -6.01 5.18
CA GLY A 102 -12.91 -7.23 5.37
C GLY A 102 -11.58 -7.29 4.63
N SER A 103 -11.32 -6.38 3.69
CA SER A 103 -10.02 -6.28 3.03
C SER A 103 -8.94 -5.79 3.98
N ARG A 104 -7.72 -6.33 3.83
CA ARG A 104 -6.57 -5.93 4.65
C ARG A 104 -5.35 -5.70 3.79
N VAL A 105 -4.67 -4.59 4.04
CA VAL A 105 -3.36 -4.27 3.46
C VAL A 105 -2.37 -4.06 4.58
N LEU A 106 -1.30 -4.84 4.57
CA LEU A 106 -0.16 -4.68 5.48
C LEU A 106 1.11 -4.47 4.65
N ILE A 107 1.84 -3.40 4.95
CA ILE A 107 3.10 -3.04 4.28
C ILE A 107 4.13 -2.72 5.35
N GLU A 108 5.28 -3.37 5.28
CA GLU A 108 6.37 -3.14 6.22
C GLU A 108 7.74 -3.26 5.56
N ASN A 109 8.71 -2.51 6.09
CA ASN A 109 10.11 -2.55 5.65
C ASN A 109 10.28 -2.50 4.12
N SER A 110 9.46 -1.69 3.44
CA SER A 110 9.38 -1.73 1.99
C SER A 110 9.56 -0.37 1.34
N VAL A 111 9.99 -0.37 0.08
CA VAL A 111 10.11 0.84 -0.75
C VAL A 111 9.08 0.80 -1.86
N ILE A 112 8.22 1.81 -1.91
CA ILE A 112 7.18 1.98 -2.91
C ILE A 112 7.51 3.19 -3.76
N ASP A 113 7.81 2.95 -5.01
CA ASP A 113 8.19 3.96 -5.98
C ASP A 113 7.12 4.09 -7.06
N CYS A 114 6.34 5.16 -7.01
CA CYS A 114 5.28 5.40 -7.98
C CYS A 114 5.77 5.99 -9.30
N ALA A 115 7.06 6.34 -9.40
CA ALA A 115 7.71 6.84 -10.63
C ALA A 115 6.92 7.98 -11.31
N TYR A 116 6.19 8.80 -10.52
CA TYR A 116 5.27 9.85 -10.97
C TYR A 116 4.07 9.36 -11.82
N TYR A 117 3.74 8.08 -11.76
CA TYR A 117 2.61 7.51 -12.54
C TYR A 117 1.25 7.54 -11.83
N GLY A 118 1.17 8.06 -10.61
CA GLY A 118 -0.09 8.23 -9.89
C GLY A 118 -0.02 7.92 -8.40
N MET A 119 -1.18 7.64 -7.81
CA MET A 119 -1.30 7.26 -6.40
C MET A 119 -0.76 5.86 -6.14
N PHE A 120 -0.30 5.64 -4.92
CA PHE A 120 0.08 4.31 -4.47
C PHE A 120 -1.13 3.49 -4.02
N LEU A 121 -1.88 3.99 -3.02
CA LEU A 121 -2.97 3.26 -2.40
C LEU A 121 -4.24 4.12 -2.30
N ARG A 122 -5.36 3.54 -2.66
CA ARG A 122 -6.70 4.07 -2.43
C ARG A 122 -7.53 3.04 -1.67
N ALA A 123 -7.95 3.36 -0.46
CA ALA A 123 -8.82 2.53 0.34
C ALA A 123 -10.16 3.26 0.58
N GLU A 124 -11.23 2.70 0.06
CA GLU A 124 -12.61 3.14 0.27
C GLU A 124 -13.26 2.41 1.44
N ASP A 125 -12.64 1.31 1.88
CA ASP A 125 -13.07 0.49 3.00
C ASP A 125 -11.88 -0.32 3.57
N GLY A 126 -12.12 -1.17 4.57
CA GLY A 126 -11.15 -2.11 5.11
C GLY A 126 -10.07 -1.51 6.01
N VAL A 127 -9.02 -2.28 6.23
CA VAL A 127 -7.91 -1.96 7.15
C VAL A 127 -6.60 -1.81 6.39
N VAL A 128 -5.90 -0.70 6.64
CA VAL A 128 -4.59 -0.41 6.06
C VAL A 128 -3.56 -0.21 7.17
N SER A 129 -2.43 -0.89 7.08
CA SER A 129 -1.30 -0.69 7.98
C SER A 129 -0.02 -0.56 7.16
N VAL A 130 0.69 0.54 7.34
CA VAL A 130 1.98 0.81 6.69
C VAL A 130 2.98 1.18 7.77
N ALA A 131 4.09 0.44 7.85
CA ALA A 131 5.12 0.69 8.84
C ALA A 131 6.51 0.58 8.24
N ASP A 132 7.47 1.33 8.81
CA ASP A 132 8.89 1.24 8.49
C ASP A 132 9.20 1.29 6.98
N SER A 133 8.39 2.04 6.23
CA SER A 133 8.42 2.01 4.76
C SER A 133 8.62 3.37 4.14
N THR A 134 9.13 3.38 2.91
CA THR A 134 9.35 4.61 2.13
C THR A 134 8.42 4.63 0.92
N ILE A 135 7.66 5.71 0.76
CA ILE A 135 6.77 5.93 -0.39
C ILE A 135 7.22 7.18 -1.12
N VAL A 136 7.54 7.05 -2.40
CA VAL A 136 8.10 8.17 -3.16
C VAL A 136 7.46 8.38 -4.52
N ARG A 137 7.55 9.64 -5.01
CA ARG A 137 7.25 10.05 -6.37
C ARG A 137 5.82 9.74 -6.80
N THR A 138 4.86 10.17 -5.99
CA THR A 138 3.44 10.06 -6.33
C THR A 138 2.94 11.32 -7.03
N THR A 139 1.92 11.18 -7.87
CA THR A 139 1.22 12.29 -8.54
C THR A 139 -0.27 11.98 -8.67
N LYS A 140 -1.06 12.98 -9.08
CA LYS A 140 -2.51 12.84 -9.36
C LYS A 140 -3.35 12.52 -8.13
N GLY A 141 -2.85 12.77 -6.94
CA GLY A 141 -3.54 12.57 -5.67
C GLY A 141 -2.58 12.08 -4.59
N ALA A 142 -3.01 12.12 -3.35
CA ALA A 142 -2.22 11.68 -2.21
C ALA A 142 -1.61 10.29 -2.43
N ALA A 143 -0.43 10.06 -1.88
CA ALA A 143 0.19 8.74 -1.95
C ALA A 143 -0.75 7.66 -1.37
N ILE A 144 -1.38 7.96 -0.23
CA ILE A 144 -2.43 7.15 0.38
C ILE A 144 -3.70 7.98 0.52
N ARG A 145 -4.80 7.54 -0.11
CA ARG A 145 -6.16 8.05 0.09
C ARG A 145 -6.96 7.03 0.87
N PHE A 146 -7.56 7.45 1.98
CA PHE A 146 -8.22 6.54 2.92
C PHE A 146 -9.58 7.06 3.37
N TRP A 147 -10.61 6.21 3.28
CA TRP A 147 -11.96 6.35 3.82
C TRP A 147 -12.42 5.12 4.59
N GLY A 148 -11.52 4.15 4.80
CA GLY A 148 -11.84 2.83 5.34
C GLY A 148 -12.11 2.78 6.84
N GLU A 149 -12.02 1.59 7.41
CA GLU A 149 -12.34 1.34 8.82
C GLU A 149 -11.19 1.76 9.75
N ARG A 150 -9.97 1.35 9.42
CA ARG A 150 -8.80 1.60 10.27
C ARG A 150 -7.52 1.79 9.47
N ILE A 151 -6.75 2.80 9.84
CA ILE A 151 -5.44 3.07 9.26
C ILE A 151 -4.36 3.22 10.33
N HIS A 152 -3.18 2.63 10.07
CA HIS A 152 -1.96 2.89 10.81
C HIS A 152 -0.85 3.24 9.83
N VAL A 153 -0.20 4.38 10.03
CA VAL A 153 0.98 4.81 9.25
C VAL A 153 2.05 5.20 10.25
N ILE A 154 3.08 4.36 10.37
CA ILE A 154 4.04 4.47 11.47
C ILE A 154 5.47 4.34 10.97
N ARG A 155 6.34 5.28 11.36
CA ARG A 155 7.77 5.32 11.01
C ARG A 155 8.02 5.22 9.51
N CYS A 156 7.19 5.90 8.71
CA CYS A 156 7.30 5.93 7.26
C CYS A 156 7.95 7.23 6.78
N HIS A 157 8.57 7.17 5.62
CA HIS A 157 9.09 8.32 4.91
C HIS A 157 8.33 8.53 3.60
N PHE A 158 7.68 9.67 3.46
CA PHE A 158 7.01 10.11 2.24
C PHE A 158 7.82 11.21 1.59
N ARG A 159 8.20 11.04 0.32
CA ARG A 159 8.99 12.03 -0.39
C ARG A 159 8.49 12.24 -1.83
N ASP A 160 8.57 13.48 -2.29
CA ASP A 160 8.14 13.86 -3.65
C ASP A 160 6.68 13.43 -3.92
N CYS A 161 5.78 13.70 -2.98
CA CYS A 161 4.38 13.31 -3.10
C CYS A 161 3.53 14.53 -3.45
N TYR A 162 2.87 14.48 -4.61
CA TYR A 162 2.08 15.59 -5.14
C TYR A 162 0.60 15.23 -5.29
N SER A 163 -0.25 16.15 -4.85
CA SER A 163 -1.70 16.08 -5.06
C SER A 163 -2.24 17.43 -5.52
N ALA A 164 -2.99 17.45 -6.62
CA ALA A 164 -3.66 18.67 -7.08
C ALA A 164 -4.82 19.11 -6.17
N GLU A 165 -5.25 18.30 -5.22
CA GLU A 165 -6.40 18.59 -4.36
C GLU A 165 -5.99 18.76 -2.90
N SER A 166 -5.80 17.65 -2.22
CA SER A 166 -5.57 17.63 -0.77
C SER A 166 -4.63 16.50 -0.37
N GLY A 167 -3.73 16.80 0.59
CA GLY A 167 -2.80 15.85 1.16
C GLY A 167 -1.85 15.28 0.12
N GLY A 168 -0.67 15.87 -0.05
CA GLY A 168 0.34 15.35 -0.98
C GLY A 168 0.70 13.89 -0.67
N ALA A 169 0.97 13.57 0.58
CA ALA A 169 1.25 12.22 1.03
C ALA A 169 -0.01 11.49 1.53
N LEU A 170 -0.75 12.06 2.48
CA LEU A 170 -1.90 11.40 3.11
C LEU A 170 -3.17 12.23 2.98
N MET A 171 -4.24 11.60 2.49
CA MET A 171 -5.59 12.16 2.50
C MET A 171 -6.51 11.22 3.26
N LEU A 172 -6.89 11.60 4.48
CA LEU A 172 -7.60 10.77 5.44
C LEU A 172 -8.98 11.39 5.72
N ARG A 173 -10.05 10.71 5.33
CA ARG A 173 -11.43 11.23 5.41
C ARG A 173 -12.40 10.37 6.19
N GLY A 174 -11.96 9.27 6.77
CA GLY A 174 -12.81 8.36 7.53
C GLY A 174 -12.00 7.41 8.40
N GLY A 175 -12.72 6.58 9.15
CA GLY A 175 -12.13 5.57 10.00
C GLY A 175 -11.45 6.09 11.26
N GLN A 176 -10.70 5.23 11.88
CA GLN A 176 -9.92 5.47 13.09
C GLN A 176 -8.48 5.04 12.86
N GLY A 177 -7.55 5.54 13.63
CA GLY A 177 -6.18 5.08 13.54
C GLY A 177 -5.14 6.02 14.08
N VAL A 178 -3.91 5.79 13.67
CA VAL A 178 -2.73 6.53 14.12
C VAL A 178 -1.80 6.80 12.95
N VAL A 179 -1.29 8.03 12.89
CA VAL A 179 -0.21 8.46 12.02
C VAL A 179 0.90 8.99 12.91
N CYS A 180 1.98 8.23 13.11
CA CYS A 180 3.02 8.65 14.06
C CYS A 180 4.44 8.35 13.58
N ASP A 181 5.36 9.16 14.07
CA ASP A 181 6.80 9.04 13.81
C ASP A 181 7.16 9.04 12.31
N ASN A 182 6.39 9.77 11.48
CA ASN A 182 6.61 9.82 10.05
C ASN A 182 7.42 11.06 9.64
N VAL A 183 8.14 10.93 8.52
CA VAL A 183 8.83 12.03 7.86
C VAL A 183 8.15 12.32 6.52
N PHE A 184 7.81 13.58 6.29
CA PHE A 184 7.25 14.10 5.05
C PHE A 184 8.23 15.09 4.44
N GLU A 185 8.70 14.80 3.24
CA GLU A 185 9.71 15.61 2.53
C GLU A 185 9.20 15.97 1.13
N GLN A 186 9.26 17.25 0.78
CA GLN A 186 8.87 17.73 -0.55
C GLN A 186 7.47 17.24 -0.97
N CYS A 187 6.52 17.33 -0.03
CA CYS A 187 5.13 17.00 -0.31
C CYS A 187 4.35 18.25 -0.63
N GLU A 188 3.51 18.21 -1.68
CA GLU A 188 2.79 19.36 -2.18
C GLU A 188 1.32 19.07 -2.43
N ALA A 189 0.43 20.00 -1.99
CA ALA A 189 -0.99 19.96 -2.31
C ALA A 189 -1.64 21.33 -2.12
N GLU A 190 -2.79 21.56 -2.79
CA GLU A 190 -3.59 22.78 -2.59
C GLU A 190 -4.05 22.95 -1.14
N ARG A 191 -4.30 21.84 -0.43
CA ARG A 191 -4.72 21.84 0.98
C ARG A 191 -3.99 20.76 1.76
N GLY A 192 -3.34 21.14 2.88
CA GLY A 192 -2.62 20.20 3.74
C GLY A 192 -1.48 19.52 3.00
N ALA A 193 -0.48 20.30 2.61
CA ALA A 193 0.66 19.88 1.79
C ALA A 193 1.09 18.40 1.94
N ALA A 194 1.41 17.97 3.15
CA ALA A 194 1.73 16.58 3.46
C ALA A 194 0.47 15.76 3.82
N ILE A 195 -0.34 16.26 4.76
CA ILE A 195 -1.49 15.55 5.32
C ILE A 195 -2.75 16.41 5.22
N TYR A 196 -3.81 15.85 4.67
CA TYR A 196 -5.17 16.36 4.79
C TYR A 196 -5.98 15.41 5.68
N LEU A 197 -6.57 15.95 6.75
CA LEU A 197 -7.30 15.19 7.74
C LEU A 197 -8.72 15.75 7.92
N SER A 198 -9.73 14.93 7.83
CA SER A 198 -11.14 15.26 8.11
C SER A 198 -11.86 14.15 8.88
N CYS A 199 -11.17 13.53 9.83
CA CYS A 199 -11.64 12.44 10.68
C CYS A 199 -10.84 12.38 11.99
N ASP A 200 -11.26 11.56 12.94
CA ASP A 200 -10.62 11.41 14.25
C ASP A 200 -9.44 10.42 14.16
N ILE A 201 -8.34 10.89 13.61
CA ILE A 201 -7.08 10.13 13.55
C ILE A 201 -6.00 10.91 14.30
N ASP A 202 -5.31 10.25 15.21
CA ASP A 202 -4.21 10.83 15.93
C ASP A 202 -2.97 10.98 15.04
N VAL A 203 -2.48 12.24 14.93
CA VAL A 203 -1.24 12.54 14.20
C VAL A 203 -0.21 13.06 15.20
N THR A 204 0.86 12.28 15.43
CA THR A 204 1.86 12.61 16.46
C THR A 204 3.29 12.37 15.97
N HIS A 205 4.24 13.14 16.51
CA HIS A 205 5.68 13.00 16.28
C HIS A 205 6.09 12.97 14.79
N CYS A 206 5.36 13.69 13.95
CA CYS A 206 5.68 13.76 12.52
C CYS A 206 6.57 14.96 12.21
N THR A 207 7.50 14.79 11.28
CA THR A 207 8.42 15.82 10.81
C THR A 207 8.09 16.21 9.36
N TYR A 208 8.16 17.50 9.06
CA TYR A 208 7.80 18.06 7.76
C TYR A 208 8.97 18.90 7.21
N HIS A 209 9.45 18.56 6.02
CA HIS A 209 10.52 19.26 5.33
C HIS A 209 10.04 19.71 3.94
N GLU A 210 10.16 21.02 3.65
CA GLU A 210 9.83 21.57 2.33
C GLU A 210 8.44 21.16 1.81
N CYS A 211 7.45 21.05 2.68
CA CYS A 211 6.08 20.75 2.30
C CYS A 211 5.29 22.04 2.05
N VAL A 212 4.66 22.20 0.87
CA VAL A 212 3.98 23.43 0.39
C VAL A 212 2.57 23.15 -0.19
#